data_7e47e12f368f590d4101874d7523ba1b
#
_entry.id   7e47e12f368f590d4101874d7523ba1b
#
_cell.length_a   1.000
_cell.length_b   1.000
_cell.length_c   1.000
_cell.angle_alpha   90.00
_cell.angle_beta   90.00
_cell.angle_gamma   90.00
#
_symmetry.space_group_name_H-M   'P 1'
#
loop_
_entity.id
_entity.type
_entity.pdbx_description
1 polymer ?
#
loop_
_entity_poly.entity_id
_entity_poly.type
_entity_poly.pdbx_seq_one_letter_code
_entity_poly.pdbx_strand_id
1 'polypeptide(L)' 'MCCRPAVERAFIELSALGVPQGHAVEAALIVYRFHHPEIPVQAAVADVTRWTIGRTLH' A
#
# COMPACT_ATOMS: atom_id res chain seq x y z
N MET A 1 -6.27 -3.50 -15.37
CA MET A 1 -5.24 -2.55 -14.99
C MET A 1 -4.89 -2.69 -13.53
N CYS A 2 -3.61 -2.58 -13.21
CA CYS A 2 -3.14 -2.76 -11.84
C CYS A 2 -3.39 -1.50 -11.01
N CYS A 3 -3.73 -1.68 -9.72
CA CYS A 3 -3.96 -0.56 -8.81
C CYS A 3 -2.66 -0.07 -8.14
N ARG A 4 -1.51 -0.58 -8.56
CA ARG A 4 -0.24 -0.26 -7.95
C ARG A 4 0.03 1.24 -7.84
N PRO A 5 -0.19 2.05 -8.89
CA PRO A 5 0.04 3.49 -8.76
C PRO A 5 -0.82 4.13 -7.66
N ALA A 6 -2.08 3.70 -7.51
CA ALA A 6 -2.95 4.25 -6.47
C ALA A 6 -2.47 3.85 -5.08
N VAL A 7 -2.03 2.61 -4.92
CA VAL A 7 -1.51 2.12 -3.65
C VAL A 7 -0.23 2.87 -3.26
N GLU A 8 0.70 3.01 -4.20
CA GLU A 8 1.94 3.71 -3.94
C GLU A 8 1.69 5.17 -3.61
N ARG A 9 0.77 5.80 -4.33
CA ARG A 9 0.45 7.20 -4.10
C ARG A 9 -0.13 7.43 -2.72
N ALA A 10 -1.04 6.56 -2.28
CA ALA A 10 -1.62 6.67 -0.94
C ALA A 10 -0.53 6.61 0.13
N PHE A 11 0.40 5.67 -0.01
CA PHE A 11 1.50 5.53 0.92
C PHE A 11 2.39 6.78 0.92
N ILE A 12 2.76 7.26 -0.26
CA ILE A 12 3.65 8.40 -0.40
C ILE A 12 3.02 9.66 0.20
N GLU A 13 1.75 9.92 -0.11
CA GLU A 13 1.08 11.11 0.37
C GLU A 13 0.95 11.12 1.89
N LEU A 14 0.60 9.98 2.47
CA LEU A 14 0.47 9.89 3.92
C LEU A 14 1.83 9.99 4.60
N SER A 15 2.86 9.40 4.02
CA SER A 15 4.21 9.53 4.56
C SER A 15 4.67 10.98 4.53
N ALA A 16 4.33 11.71 3.48
CA ALA A 16 4.70 13.12 3.37
C ALA A 16 4.00 13.97 4.43
N LEU A 17 2.83 13.54 4.91
CA LEU A 17 2.10 14.24 5.96
C LEU A 17 2.58 13.88 7.35
N GLY A 18 3.58 13.00 7.47
CA GLY A 18 4.12 12.61 8.76
C GLY A 18 3.37 11.46 9.41
N VAL A 19 2.51 10.77 8.69
CA VAL A 19 1.79 9.62 9.22
C VAL A 19 2.79 8.49 9.45
N PRO A 20 2.72 7.79 10.60
CA PRO A 20 3.62 6.66 10.87
C PRO A 20 3.55 5.63 9.75
N GLN A 21 4.70 5.00 9.47
CA GLN A 21 4.81 4.08 8.36
C GLN A 21 3.78 2.95 8.41
N GLY A 22 3.54 2.39 9.60
CA GLY A 22 2.56 1.32 9.74
C GLY A 22 1.16 1.75 9.33
N HIS A 23 0.76 2.96 9.68
CA HIS A 23 -0.55 3.48 9.32
C HIS A 23 -0.63 3.81 7.84
N ALA A 24 0.46 4.29 7.25
CA ALA A 24 0.50 4.57 5.82
C ALA A 24 0.36 3.27 5.02
N VAL A 25 0.99 2.20 5.49
CA VAL A 25 0.87 0.89 4.85
C VAL A 25 -0.57 0.36 4.97
N GLU A 26 -1.19 0.54 6.13
CA GLU A 26 -2.57 0.11 6.31
C GLU A 26 -3.52 0.84 5.36
N ALA A 27 -3.33 2.13 5.19
CA ALA A 27 -4.16 2.89 4.27
C ALA A 27 -3.96 2.42 2.82
N ALA A 28 -2.71 2.15 2.46
CA ALA A 28 -2.41 1.62 1.14
C ALA A 28 -3.06 0.26 0.94
N LEU A 29 -3.08 -0.56 1.99
CA LEU A 29 -3.74 -1.86 1.94
C LEU A 29 -5.24 -1.73 1.72
N ILE A 30 -5.86 -0.75 2.37
CA ILE A 30 -7.29 -0.50 2.18
C ILE A 30 -7.58 -0.15 0.72
N VAL A 31 -6.74 0.68 0.12
CA VAL A 31 -6.89 1.04 -1.30
C VAL A 31 -6.78 -0.20 -2.18
N TYR A 32 -5.78 -1.04 -1.89
CA TYR A 32 -5.58 -2.27 -2.64
C TYR A 32 -6.82 -3.18 -2.56
N ARG A 33 -7.34 -3.38 -1.36
CA ARG A 33 -8.48 -4.26 -1.16
C ARG A 33 -9.76 -3.69 -1.75
N PHE A 34 -9.86 -2.38 -1.84
CA PHE A 34 -10.98 -1.75 -2.49
C PHE A 34 -11.02 -2.10 -3.98
N HIS A 35 -9.85 -2.10 -4.62
CA HIS A 35 -9.75 -2.42 -6.04
C HIS A 35 -9.77 -3.92 -6.33
N HIS A 36 -9.33 -4.73 -5.36
CA HIS A 36 -9.19 -6.18 -5.55
C HIS A 36 -9.75 -6.93 -4.35
N PRO A 37 -11.08 -6.87 -4.15
CA PRO A 37 -11.68 -7.53 -2.97
C PRO A 37 -11.58 -9.06 -3.01
N GLU A 38 -11.34 -9.63 -4.20
CA GLU A 38 -11.23 -11.08 -4.34
C GLU A 38 -9.88 -11.63 -3.89
N ILE A 39 -8.88 -10.76 -3.71
CA ILE A 39 -7.53 -11.23 -3.34
C ILE A 39 -7.46 -11.46 -1.84
N PRO A 40 -6.92 -12.62 -1.40
CA PRO A 40 -6.77 -12.90 0.03
C PRO A 40 -5.92 -11.84 0.73
N VAL A 41 -6.26 -11.56 2.00
CA VAL A 41 -5.57 -10.54 2.78
C VAL A 41 -4.06 -10.78 2.80
N GLN A 42 -3.64 -12.03 2.96
CA GLN A 42 -2.22 -12.36 3.04
C GLN A 42 -1.49 -11.97 1.78
N ALA A 43 -2.08 -12.25 0.61
CA ALA A 43 -1.47 -11.87 -0.65
C ALA A 43 -1.47 -10.35 -0.83
N ALA A 44 -2.55 -9.69 -0.40
CA ALA A 44 -2.65 -8.23 -0.48
C ALA A 44 -1.57 -7.58 0.37
N VAL A 45 -1.38 -8.06 1.60
CA VAL A 45 -0.35 -7.52 2.49
C VAL A 45 1.03 -7.68 1.88
N ALA A 46 1.30 -8.85 1.28
CA ALA A 46 2.61 -9.08 0.67
C ALA A 46 2.87 -8.12 -0.48
N ASP A 47 1.88 -7.92 -1.34
CA ASP A 47 2.03 -7.00 -2.47
C ASP A 47 2.20 -5.57 -2.02
N VAL A 48 1.36 -5.11 -1.10
CA VAL A 48 1.42 -3.73 -0.61
C VAL A 48 2.75 -3.46 0.08
N THR A 49 3.20 -4.39 0.90
CA THR A 49 4.48 -4.24 1.60
C THR A 49 5.61 -4.11 0.58
N ARG A 50 5.60 -4.94 -0.45
CA ARG A 50 6.65 -4.90 -1.47
C ARG A 50 6.61 -3.58 -2.24
N TRP A 51 5.42 -3.05 -2.52
CA TRP A 51 5.27 -1.82 -3.30
C TRP A 51 5.53 -0.55 -2.49
N THR A 52 5.46 -0.63 -1.17
CA THR A 52 5.63 0.52 -0.29
C THR A 52 6.97 0.46 0.45
N ILE A 53 7.04 -0.34 1.50
CA ILE A 53 8.26 -0.43 2.32
C ILE A 53 9.44 -0.94 1.49
N GLY A 54 9.19 -1.93 0.63
CA GLY A 54 10.24 -2.52 -0.17
C GLY A 54 10.94 -1.52 -1.07
N ARG A 55 10.20 -0.57 -1.61
CA ARG A 55 10.78 0.42 -2.53
C ARG A 55 11.68 1.42 -1.81
N THR A 56 11.46 1.64 -0.52
CA THR A 56 12.27 2.60 0.23
C THR A 56 13.56 2.01 0.74
N LEU A 57 13.74 0.72 0.57
CA LEU A 57 14.95 0.03 1.00
C LEU A 57 16.05 0.01 -0.06
N HIS A 58 15.79 0.58 -1.22
CA HIS A 58 16.75 0.62 -2.32
C HIS A 58 17.78 1.70 -2.14
#